data_b88cd54d5a8f2d8fa33f11dba0712360
#
_entry.id   b88cd54d5a8f2d8fa33f11dba0712360
#
_cell.length_a   1.000
_cell.length_b   1.000
_cell.length_c   1.000
_cell.angle_alpha   90.00
_cell.angle_beta   90.00
_cell.angle_gamma   90.00
#
_symmetry.space_group_name_H-M   'P 1'
#
loop_
_entity.id
_entity.type
_entity.pdbx_description
1 polymer ?
#
loop_
_entity_poly.entity_id
_entity_poly.type
_entity_poly.pdbx_seq_one_letter_code
_entity_poly.pdbx_strand_id
1 'polypeptide(L)'
;HTVTVWDISQQIVDAILRDGEHKTKLPGVKIPKGIGFTTDPVCMEHSDMVVFVVPSLYIRSVAQRVKPYLDENVILVNASKGLEEKTFLTMSQVIQSEYPDNAVGVITGPSHAEEVGRGVPTTVVAASKNEAAAVQIQETFSSHTLRIYINTDPVGCEIGGALKNIIALGGGTGPGAGAGGKPTGR
;
A
#
# COMPACT_ATOMS: atom_id res chain seq x y z
N HIS A 1 -1.39 -17.87 3.90
CA HIS A 1 -0.10 -17.21 3.64
C HIS A 1 0.70 -17.08 4.93
N THR A 2 2.02 -17.23 4.84
CA THR A 2 2.95 -16.83 5.90
C THR A 2 3.29 -15.35 5.69
N VAL A 3 3.17 -14.54 6.74
CA VAL A 3 3.40 -13.09 6.64
C VAL A 3 4.44 -12.68 7.68
N THR A 4 5.47 -11.96 7.24
CA THR A 4 6.46 -11.34 8.11
C THR A 4 6.53 -9.85 7.80
N VAL A 5 6.49 -9.03 8.83
CA VAL A 5 6.63 -7.58 8.75
C VAL A 5 8.06 -7.20 9.17
N TRP A 6 8.77 -6.57 8.27
CA TRP A 6 10.06 -5.98 8.54
C TRP A 6 9.92 -4.49 8.84
N ASP A 7 10.52 -4.02 9.90
CA ASP A 7 10.62 -2.59 10.24
C ASP A 7 12.06 -2.25 10.64
N ILE A 8 12.50 -1.03 10.36
CA ILE A 8 13.85 -0.58 10.73
C ILE A 8 14.01 -0.32 12.23
N SER A 9 12.91 -0.19 12.97
CA SER A 9 12.86 0.21 14.36
C SER A 9 12.60 -0.98 15.29
N GLN A 10 13.62 -1.41 16.02
CA GLN A 10 13.47 -2.44 17.04
C GLN A 10 12.42 -2.05 18.10
N GLN A 11 12.35 -0.78 18.45
CA GLN A 11 11.39 -0.28 19.45
C GLN A 11 9.93 -0.49 18.99
N ILE A 12 9.65 -0.29 17.68
CA ILE A 12 8.32 -0.52 17.10
C ILE A 12 8.02 -2.02 17.11
N VAL A 13 8.96 -2.84 16.67
CA VAL A 13 8.81 -4.31 16.66
C VAL A 13 8.52 -4.82 18.07
N ASP A 14 9.32 -4.43 19.07
CA ASP A 14 9.15 -4.86 20.47
C ASP A 14 7.79 -4.39 21.03
N ALA A 15 7.38 -3.17 20.72
CA ALA A 15 6.09 -2.64 21.17
C ALA A 15 4.92 -3.43 20.58
N ILE A 16 4.97 -3.75 19.28
CA ILE A 16 3.94 -4.54 18.61
C ILE A 16 3.87 -5.97 19.17
N LEU A 17 5.02 -6.62 19.36
CA LEU A 17 5.09 -7.98 19.91
C LEU A 17 4.54 -8.04 21.34
N ARG A 18 4.81 -7.03 22.15
CA ARG A 18 4.31 -6.93 23.54
C ARG A 18 2.81 -6.64 23.59
N ASP A 19 2.33 -5.70 22.78
CA ASP A 19 0.97 -5.14 22.91
C ASP A 19 -0.05 -5.84 22.00
N GLY A 20 0.40 -6.58 20.99
CA GLY A 20 -0.45 -7.22 19.98
C GLY A 20 -1.22 -6.22 19.09
N GLU A 21 -0.75 -4.98 19.05
CA GLU A 21 -1.31 -3.90 18.21
C GLU A 21 -0.27 -2.80 17.98
N HIS A 22 -0.46 -2.01 16.94
CA HIS A 22 0.33 -0.80 16.71
C HIS A 22 -0.40 0.43 17.28
N LYS A 23 -0.25 0.69 18.58
CA LYS A 23 -1.04 1.69 19.34
C LYS A 23 -1.03 3.10 18.76
N THR A 24 0.05 3.51 18.10
CA THR A 24 0.20 4.86 17.55
C THR A 24 -0.31 5.01 16.11
N LYS A 25 -0.20 3.97 15.28
CA LYS A 25 -0.57 4.02 13.86
C LYS A 25 -1.88 3.31 13.54
N LEU A 26 -2.25 2.31 14.34
CA LEU A 26 -3.46 1.52 14.14
C LEU A 26 -4.10 1.15 15.50
N PRO A 27 -4.53 2.16 16.28
CA PRO A 27 -5.06 1.93 17.62
C PRO A 27 -6.37 1.13 17.58
N GLY A 28 -6.47 0.17 18.49
CA GLY A 28 -7.68 -0.66 18.66
C GLY A 28 -7.83 -1.79 17.64
N VAL A 29 -6.88 -1.97 16.73
CA VAL A 29 -6.86 -3.11 15.81
C VAL A 29 -5.84 -4.13 16.31
N LYS A 30 -6.32 -5.32 16.66
CA LYS A 30 -5.46 -6.41 17.10
C LYS A 30 -4.79 -7.09 15.90
N ILE A 31 -3.50 -7.32 16.02
CA ILE A 31 -2.71 -8.02 15.02
C ILE A 31 -3.02 -9.52 15.11
N PRO A 32 -3.36 -10.18 13.99
CA PRO A 32 -3.60 -11.62 13.98
C PRO A 32 -2.37 -12.40 14.47
N LYS A 33 -2.62 -13.46 15.22
CA LYS A 33 -1.58 -14.41 15.62
C LYS A 33 -0.99 -15.08 14.38
N GLY A 34 0.33 -15.23 14.34
CA GLY A 34 1.04 -15.86 13.23
C GLY A 34 1.69 -14.89 12.25
N ILE A 35 1.49 -13.58 12.42
CA ILE A 35 2.31 -12.57 11.71
C ILE A 35 3.63 -12.41 12.44
N GLY A 36 4.75 -12.64 11.71
CA GLY A 36 6.10 -12.40 12.21
C GLY A 36 6.47 -10.90 12.18
N PHE A 37 7.30 -10.46 13.13
CA PHE A 37 7.86 -9.10 13.13
C PHE A 37 9.36 -9.16 13.40
N THR A 38 10.15 -8.46 12.60
CA THR A 38 11.61 -8.46 12.71
C THR A 38 12.23 -7.17 12.17
N THR A 39 13.44 -6.88 12.60
CA THR A 39 14.31 -5.84 12.00
C THR A 39 15.38 -6.43 11.08
N ASP A 40 15.45 -7.75 10.98
CA ASP A 40 16.40 -8.43 10.11
C ASP A 40 15.84 -8.57 8.68
N PRO A 41 16.47 -7.95 7.65
CA PRO A 41 16.01 -8.01 6.28
C PRO A 41 16.17 -9.41 5.62
N VAL A 42 16.92 -10.31 6.22
CA VAL A 42 17.03 -11.73 5.81
C VAL A 42 15.66 -12.42 5.75
N CYS A 43 14.67 -11.92 6.51
CA CYS A 43 13.30 -12.44 6.45
C CYS A 43 12.64 -12.33 5.07
N MET A 44 13.22 -11.57 4.15
CA MET A 44 12.70 -11.39 2.78
C MET A 44 13.23 -12.44 1.79
N GLU A 45 14.26 -13.18 2.18
CA GLU A 45 14.79 -14.28 1.35
C GLU A 45 13.69 -15.32 1.08
N HIS A 46 13.61 -15.77 -0.17
CA HIS A 46 12.63 -16.76 -0.64
C HIS A 46 11.16 -16.32 -0.48
N SER A 47 10.91 -15.02 -0.39
CA SER A 47 9.53 -14.51 -0.41
C SER A 47 8.95 -14.56 -1.81
N ASP A 48 7.70 -14.99 -1.94
CA ASP A 48 6.95 -14.95 -3.22
C ASP A 48 6.57 -13.50 -3.58
N MET A 49 6.34 -12.67 -2.57
CA MET A 49 5.89 -11.29 -2.73
C MET A 49 6.41 -10.39 -1.61
N VAL A 50 6.89 -9.20 -1.96
CA VAL A 50 7.29 -8.16 -1.01
C VAL A 50 6.48 -6.89 -1.22
N VAL A 51 5.85 -6.40 -0.14
CA VAL A 51 4.97 -5.23 -0.17
C VAL A 51 5.64 -4.03 0.49
N PHE A 52 5.84 -2.97 -0.29
CA PHE A 52 6.38 -1.70 0.21
C PHE A 52 5.24 -0.83 0.78
N VAL A 53 5.27 -0.61 2.09
CA VAL A 53 4.28 0.18 2.86
C VAL A 53 4.99 1.24 3.69
N VAL A 54 5.97 1.91 3.12
CA VAL A 54 6.76 2.95 3.78
C VAL A 54 6.41 4.34 3.21
N PRO A 55 6.64 5.44 3.94
CA PRO A 55 6.43 6.78 3.37
C PRO A 55 7.20 6.96 2.06
N SER A 56 6.59 7.64 1.08
CA SER A 56 7.13 7.80 -0.29
C SER A 56 8.59 8.29 -0.32
N LEU A 57 8.94 9.16 0.60
CA LEU A 57 10.31 9.69 0.76
C LEU A 57 11.38 8.59 0.96
N TYR A 58 11.00 7.43 1.48
CA TYR A 58 11.94 6.35 1.81
C TYR A 58 11.88 5.16 0.84
N ILE A 59 10.97 5.15 -0.13
CA ILE A 59 10.78 4.00 -1.05
C ILE A 59 12.10 3.62 -1.73
N ARG A 60 12.82 4.58 -2.34
CA ARG A 60 14.09 4.30 -3.02
C ARG A 60 15.15 3.74 -2.08
N SER A 61 15.38 4.40 -0.95
CA SER A 61 16.39 3.97 0.01
C SER A 61 16.08 2.61 0.62
N VAL A 62 14.83 2.31 0.87
CA VAL A 62 14.38 0.99 1.33
C VAL A 62 14.55 -0.05 0.23
N ALA A 63 14.12 0.25 -1.00
CA ALA A 63 14.31 -0.64 -2.15
C ALA A 63 15.78 -1.03 -2.34
N GLN A 64 16.69 -0.05 -2.30
CA GLN A 64 18.13 -0.30 -2.39
C GLN A 64 18.66 -1.13 -1.21
N ARG A 65 18.19 -0.85 0.00
CA ARG A 65 18.61 -1.55 1.21
C ARG A 65 18.25 -3.03 1.21
N VAL A 66 17.04 -3.36 0.74
CA VAL A 66 16.55 -4.75 0.77
C VAL A 66 16.94 -5.56 -0.47
N LYS A 67 17.50 -4.92 -1.49
CA LYS A 67 17.88 -5.56 -2.75
C LYS A 67 18.75 -6.82 -2.60
N PRO A 68 19.74 -6.88 -1.70
CA PRO A 68 20.57 -8.08 -1.53
C PRO A 68 19.82 -9.33 -1.03
N TYR A 69 18.61 -9.17 -0.52
CA TYR A 69 17.81 -10.23 0.10
C TYR A 69 16.63 -10.68 -0.76
N LEU A 70 16.49 -10.13 -1.97
CA LEU A 70 15.34 -10.42 -2.84
C LEU A 70 15.77 -11.24 -4.05
N ASP A 71 15.01 -12.29 -4.31
CA ASP A 71 15.18 -13.13 -5.50
C ASP A 71 14.66 -12.42 -6.77
N GLU A 72 15.19 -12.78 -7.94
CA GLU A 72 14.81 -12.19 -9.24
C GLU A 72 13.33 -12.40 -9.60
N ASN A 73 12.69 -13.44 -9.05
CA ASN A 73 11.32 -13.80 -9.38
C ASN A 73 10.28 -13.24 -8.39
N VAL A 74 10.71 -12.54 -7.32
CA VAL A 74 9.81 -11.99 -6.33
C VAL A 74 8.93 -10.90 -6.95
N ILE A 75 7.63 -10.92 -6.64
CA ILE A 75 6.72 -9.85 -7.04
C ILE A 75 6.85 -8.70 -6.04
N LEU A 76 7.12 -7.50 -6.55
CA LEU A 76 7.26 -6.29 -5.75
C LEU A 76 5.98 -5.47 -5.83
N VAL A 77 5.37 -5.16 -4.71
CA VAL A 77 4.08 -4.45 -4.65
C VAL A 77 4.24 -3.13 -3.91
N ASN A 78 3.85 -2.04 -4.55
CA ASN A 78 3.74 -0.75 -3.88
C ASN A 78 2.33 -0.56 -3.29
N ALA A 79 2.24 -0.25 -2.01
CA ALA A 79 1.01 0.22 -1.36
C ALA A 79 1.13 1.66 -0.82
N SER A 80 2.27 2.31 -1.04
CA SER A 80 2.52 3.70 -0.64
C SER A 80 1.97 4.67 -1.68
N LYS A 81 1.62 5.87 -1.23
CA LYS A 81 1.05 6.93 -2.08
C LYS A 81 2.03 8.10 -2.18
N GLY A 82 2.12 8.70 -3.36
CA GLY A 82 2.94 9.88 -3.62
C GLY A 82 3.81 9.77 -4.85
N LEU A 83 4.58 10.82 -5.08
CA LEU A 83 5.60 10.91 -6.13
C LEU A 83 6.96 11.18 -5.49
N GLU A 84 8.03 10.75 -6.14
CA GLU A 84 9.39 11.09 -5.73
C GLU A 84 9.69 12.55 -6.08
N GLU A 85 10.12 13.35 -5.10
CA GLU A 85 10.24 14.81 -5.24
C GLU A 85 11.17 15.27 -6.39
N LYS A 86 12.27 14.56 -6.63
CA LYS A 86 13.28 14.98 -7.62
C LYS A 86 12.97 14.52 -9.04
N THR A 87 12.40 13.35 -9.18
CA THR A 87 12.20 12.69 -10.48
C THR A 87 10.75 12.73 -10.93
N PHE A 88 9.83 13.03 -10.02
CA PHE A 88 8.38 12.93 -10.22
C PHE A 88 7.89 11.53 -10.61
N LEU A 89 8.71 10.51 -10.42
CA LEU A 89 8.33 9.13 -10.63
C LEU A 89 7.27 8.70 -9.60
N THR A 90 6.33 7.87 -10.04
CA THR A 90 5.45 7.17 -9.11
C THR A 90 6.24 6.14 -8.32
N MET A 91 5.71 5.69 -7.20
CA MET A 91 6.43 4.77 -6.32
C MET A 91 6.72 3.42 -7.00
N SER A 92 5.81 2.93 -7.84
CA SER A 92 6.08 1.73 -8.63
C SER A 92 7.19 1.93 -9.67
N GLN A 93 7.27 3.12 -10.28
CA GLN A 93 8.37 3.46 -11.19
C GLN A 93 9.70 3.56 -10.45
N VAL A 94 9.72 4.10 -9.23
CA VAL A 94 10.91 4.12 -8.37
C VAL A 94 11.38 2.69 -8.08
N ILE A 95 10.47 1.81 -7.64
CA ILE A 95 10.80 0.40 -7.40
C ILE A 95 11.30 -0.26 -8.68
N GLN A 96 10.59 -0.09 -9.82
CA GLN A 96 11.00 -0.67 -11.10
C GLN A 96 12.38 -0.20 -11.56
N SER A 97 12.77 1.05 -11.23
CA SER A 97 14.11 1.55 -11.56
C SER A 97 15.24 0.87 -10.78
N GLU A 98 14.94 0.37 -9.57
CA GLU A 98 15.89 -0.39 -8.74
C GLU A 98 15.88 -1.89 -9.07
N TYR A 99 14.75 -2.40 -9.59
CA TYR A 99 14.51 -3.82 -9.91
C TYR A 99 13.96 -3.96 -11.34
N PRO A 100 14.80 -3.78 -12.36
CA PRO A 100 14.35 -3.75 -13.76
C PRO A 100 13.72 -5.06 -14.23
N ASP A 101 14.14 -6.19 -13.68
CA ASP A 101 13.75 -7.53 -14.13
C ASP A 101 12.57 -8.11 -13.33
N ASN A 102 12.27 -7.55 -12.15
CA ASN A 102 11.15 -8.02 -11.33
C ASN A 102 9.79 -7.52 -11.83
N ALA A 103 8.76 -8.30 -11.61
CA ALA A 103 7.39 -7.84 -11.78
C ALA A 103 7.03 -6.85 -10.67
N VAL A 104 6.64 -5.63 -11.03
CA VAL A 104 6.21 -4.60 -10.10
C VAL A 104 4.73 -4.33 -10.27
N GLY A 105 3.99 -4.34 -9.17
CA GLY A 105 2.58 -3.97 -9.12
C GLY A 105 2.29 -2.94 -8.04
N VAL A 106 1.05 -2.48 -8.01
CA VAL A 106 0.55 -1.54 -7.02
C VAL A 106 -0.77 -2.01 -6.44
N ILE A 107 -1.02 -1.70 -5.17
CA ILE A 107 -2.35 -1.75 -4.57
C ILE A 107 -2.73 -0.34 -4.19
N THR A 108 -3.80 0.19 -4.78
CA THR A 108 -4.25 1.56 -4.52
C THR A 108 -5.77 1.67 -4.52
N GLY A 109 -6.29 2.65 -3.79
CA GLY A 109 -7.72 2.90 -3.69
C GLY A 109 -8.09 3.73 -2.46
N PRO A 110 -9.39 3.93 -2.22
CA PRO A 110 -9.91 4.58 -1.03
C PRO A 110 -9.84 3.63 0.18
N SER A 111 -8.62 3.33 0.65
CA SER A 111 -8.36 2.41 1.75
C SER A 111 -7.70 3.17 2.91
N HIS A 112 -8.46 3.42 3.97
CA HIS A 112 -7.91 3.89 5.24
C HIS A 112 -7.52 2.68 6.09
N ALA A 113 -6.32 2.70 6.67
CA ALA A 113 -5.78 1.55 7.41
C ALA A 113 -6.71 1.12 8.56
N GLU A 114 -7.32 2.09 9.23
CA GLU A 114 -8.24 1.86 10.34
C GLU A 114 -9.53 1.15 9.89
N GLU A 115 -10.07 1.51 8.72
CA GLU A 115 -11.27 0.91 8.16
C GLU A 115 -10.99 -0.52 7.69
N VAL A 116 -9.90 -0.71 6.94
CA VAL A 116 -9.48 -2.03 6.48
C VAL A 116 -9.17 -2.94 7.66
N GLY A 117 -8.44 -2.44 8.65
CA GLY A 117 -8.08 -3.19 9.85
C GLY A 117 -9.27 -3.59 10.72
N ARG A 118 -10.38 -2.85 10.64
CA ARG A 118 -11.66 -3.17 11.32
C ARG A 118 -12.59 -4.03 10.46
N GLY A 119 -12.16 -4.43 9.28
CA GLY A 119 -12.98 -5.24 8.36
C GLY A 119 -14.12 -4.48 7.69
N VAL A 120 -14.02 -3.15 7.57
CA VAL A 120 -15.00 -2.36 6.81
C VAL A 120 -14.87 -2.72 5.33
N PRO A 121 -15.97 -3.03 4.62
CA PRO A 121 -15.94 -3.36 3.20
C PRO A 121 -15.22 -2.29 2.39
N THR A 122 -14.16 -2.67 1.73
CA THR A 122 -13.24 -1.77 1.00
C THR A 122 -13.00 -2.30 -0.40
N THR A 123 -12.91 -1.40 -1.37
CA THR A 123 -12.55 -1.74 -2.75
C THR A 123 -11.27 -1.04 -3.14
N VAL A 124 -10.33 -1.79 -3.73
CA VAL A 124 -9.05 -1.29 -4.23
C VAL A 124 -8.74 -1.88 -5.61
N VAL A 125 -7.70 -1.37 -6.24
CA VAL A 125 -7.19 -1.85 -7.52
C VAL A 125 -5.80 -2.43 -7.33
N ALA A 126 -5.56 -3.62 -7.87
CA ALA A 126 -4.25 -4.18 -8.11
C ALA A 126 -3.87 -3.88 -9.56
N ALA A 127 -2.80 -3.13 -9.78
CA ALA A 127 -2.37 -2.80 -11.13
C ALA A 127 -0.91 -3.18 -11.37
N SER A 128 -0.64 -3.79 -12.53
CA SER A 128 0.71 -4.14 -12.98
C SER A 128 0.75 -4.20 -14.50
N LYS A 129 1.90 -3.87 -15.10
CA LYS A 129 2.15 -4.15 -16.52
C LYS A 129 2.26 -5.64 -16.82
N ASN A 130 2.61 -6.45 -15.80
CA ASN A 130 2.58 -7.90 -15.85
C ASN A 130 1.21 -8.38 -15.33
N GLU A 131 0.36 -8.84 -16.24
CA GLU A 131 -1.00 -9.26 -15.92
C GLU A 131 -1.03 -10.44 -14.92
N ALA A 132 -0.12 -11.39 -15.05
CA ALA A 132 -0.02 -12.53 -14.12
C ALA A 132 0.30 -12.05 -12.69
N ALA A 133 1.19 -11.04 -12.55
CA ALA A 133 1.48 -10.44 -11.26
C ALA A 133 0.25 -9.70 -10.69
N ALA A 134 -0.52 -8.98 -11.53
CA ALA A 134 -1.74 -8.32 -11.07
C ALA A 134 -2.78 -9.32 -10.56
N VAL A 135 -2.95 -10.47 -11.24
CA VAL A 135 -3.82 -11.57 -10.80
C VAL A 135 -3.34 -12.14 -9.47
N GLN A 136 -2.05 -12.42 -9.35
CA GLN A 136 -1.48 -12.98 -8.11
C GLN A 136 -1.63 -12.02 -6.93
N ILE A 137 -1.45 -10.72 -7.15
CA ILE A 137 -1.73 -9.69 -6.14
C ILE A 137 -3.21 -9.72 -5.74
N GLN A 138 -4.12 -9.73 -6.72
CA GLN A 138 -5.56 -9.82 -6.45
C GLN A 138 -5.91 -11.04 -5.60
N GLU A 139 -5.44 -12.22 -5.98
CA GLU A 139 -5.71 -13.48 -5.27
C GLU A 139 -5.14 -13.48 -3.85
N THR A 140 -3.94 -12.91 -3.67
CA THR A 140 -3.26 -12.85 -2.37
C THR A 140 -4.00 -11.98 -1.36
N PHE A 141 -4.52 -10.83 -1.80
CA PHE A 141 -5.10 -9.82 -0.90
C PHE A 141 -6.62 -9.81 -0.86
N SER A 142 -7.32 -10.47 -1.80
CA SER A 142 -8.78 -10.50 -1.79
C SER A 142 -9.33 -11.22 -0.55
N SER A 143 -10.36 -10.62 0.04
CA SER A 143 -11.06 -11.21 1.18
C SER A 143 -12.55 -10.86 1.15
N HIS A 144 -13.33 -11.34 2.10
CA HIS A 144 -14.75 -11.00 2.22
C HIS A 144 -15.00 -9.50 2.41
N THR A 145 -14.03 -8.76 2.95
CA THR A 145 -14.12 -7.32 3.24
C THR A 145 -13.22 -6.48 2.33
N LEU A 146 -12.30 -7.09 1.58
CA LEU A 146 -11.41 -6.37 0.66
C LEU A 146 -11.60 -6.90 -0.76
N ARG A 147 -12.30 -6.13 -1.60
CA ARG A 147 -12.50 -6.45 -3.00
C ARG A 147 -11.44 -5.80 -3.86
N ILE A 148 -10.78 -6.58 -4.72
CA ILE A 148 -9.70 -6.09 -5.57
C ILE A 148 -10.07 -6.26 -7.05
N TYR A 149 -9.94 -5.17 -7.81
CA TYR A 149 -10.07 -5.16 -9.27
C TYR A 149 -8.68 -5.11 -9.91
N ILE A 150 -8.54 -5.70 -11.09
CA ILE A 150 -7.29 -5.69 -11.85
C ILE A 150 -7.27 -4.53 -12.83
N ASN A 151 -6.09 -3.92 -13.03
CA ASN A 151 -5.81 -2.91 -14.04
C ASN A 151 -4.40 -3.12 -14.62
N THR A 152 -4.19 -2.74 -15.87
CA THR A 152 -2.88 -2.84 -16.55
C THR A 152 -2.11 -1.52 -16.58
N ASP A 153 -2.68 -0.45 -16.02
CA ASP A 153 -2.04 0.87 -15.90
C ASP A 153 -1.71 1.22 -14.43
N PRO A 154 -0.58 0.76 -13.89
CA PRO A 154 -0.18 1.09 -12.53
C PRO A 154 0.07 2.58 -12.32
N VAL A 155 0.60 3.28 -13.33
CA VAL A 155 0.91 4.72 -13.23
C VAL A 155 -0.37 5.55 -13.11
N GLY A 156 -1.35 5.31 -13.96
CA GLY A 156 -2.65 5.99 -13.88
C GLY A 156 -3.37 5.73 -12.57
N CYS A 157 -3.30 4.48 -12.05
CA CYS A 157 -3.87 4.12 -10.76
C CYS A 157 -3.18 4.85 -9.58
N GLU A 158 -1.85 4.97 -9.59
CA GLU A 158 -1.10 5.69 -8.56
C GLU A 158 -1.36 7.19 -8.58
N ILE A 159 -1.36 7.80 -9.78
CA ILE A 159 -1.66 9.23 -9.94
C ILE A 159 -3.07 9.55 -9.46
N GLY A 160 -4.06 8.75 -9.84
CA GLY A 160 -5.44 8.90 -9.37
C GLY A 160 -5.53 8.82 -7.84
N GLY A 161 -4.80 7.88 -7.22
CA GLY A 161 -4.70 7.74 -5.78
C GLY A 161 -4.02 8.92 -5.08
N ALA A 162 -2.99 9.50 -5.69
CA ALA A 162 -2.27 10.66 -5.17
C ALA A 162 -3.09 11.97 -5.26
N LEU A 163 -3.84 12.14 -6.35
CA LEU A 163 -4.62 13.35 -6.63
C LEU A 163 -5.96 13.42 -5.88
N LYS A 164 -6.43 12.33 -5.28
CA LYS A 164 -7.75 12.29 -4.62
C LYS A 164 -7.96 13.41 -3.59
N ASN A 165 -6.92 13.78 -2.85
CA ASN A 165 -7.00 14.81 -1.82
C ASN A 165 -7.11 16.22 -2.43
N ILE A 166 -6.49 16.45 -3.60
CA ILE A 166 -6.59 17.70 -4.35
C ILE A 166 -8.00 17.86 -4.91
N ILE A 167 -8.57 16.79 -5.44
CA ILE A 167 -9.95 16.78 -5.96
C ILE A 167 -10.94 17.01 -4.81
N ALA A 168 -10.72 16.42 -3.64
CA ALA A 168 -11.57 16.63 -2.46
C ALA A 168 -11.52 18.09 -1.97
N LEU A 169 -10.34 18.73 -1.95
CA LEU A 169 -10.19 20.13 -1.62
C LEU A 169 -10.90 21.03 -2.65
N GLY A 170 -10.72 20.78 -3.95
CA GLY A 170 -11.37 21.52 -5.02
C GLY A 170 -12.90 21.41 -4.98
N GLY A 171 -13.43 20.22 -4.69
CA GLY A 171 -14.86 20.00 -4.51
C GLY A 171 -15.43 20.66 -3.24
N GLY A 172 -14.64 20.74 -2.16
CA GLY A 172 -15.04 21.34 -0.90
C GLY A 172 -15.04 22.87 -0.90
N THR A 173 -14.35 23.51 -1.84
CA THR A 173 -14.28 25.00 -1.97
C THR A 173 -15.28 25.55 -2.98
N GLY A 174 -16.01 24.71 -3.72
CA GLY A 174 -17.02 25.14 -4.69
C GLY A 174 -18.34 25.56 -4.02
N PRO A 175 -19.15 26.40 -4.68
CA PRO A 175 -20.44 26.87 -4.14
C PRO A 175 -21.47 25.76 -3.90
N GLY A 176 -21.16 24.52 -4.26
CA GLY A 176 -21.98 23.33 -3.97
C GLY A 176 -21.73 22.66 -2.62
N ALA A 177 -20.65 22.99 -1.90
CA ALA A 177 -20.34 22.38 -0.61
C ALA A 177 -21.31 22.82 0.52
N GLY A 178 -22.18 23.77 0.26
CA GLY A 178 -23.24 24.22 1.16
C GLY A 178 -24.65 23.71 0.79
N ALA A 179 -24.79 22.87 -0.20
CA ALA A 179 -26.09 22.41 -0.71
C ALA A 179 -26.73 21.26 0.10
N GLY A 180 -26.73 21.37 1.42
CA GLY A 180 -27.66 20.69 2.31
C GLY A 180 -29.00 21.43 2.45
N GLY A 181 -29.28 22.41 1.57
CA GLY A 181 -30.54 23.15 1.55
C GLY A 181 -31.63 22.33 0.89
N LYS A 182 -32.62 21.89 1.68
CA LYS A 182 -33.88 21.34 1.17
C LYS A 182 -34.45 22.28 0.10
N PRO A 183 -34.99 21.77 -1.05
CA PRO A 183 -35.77 22.56 -1.93
C PRO A 183 -37.05 22.98 -1.19
N THR A 184 -37.16 24.30 -0.88
CA THR A 184 -38.44 24.88 -0.48
C THR A 184 -39.35 24.89 -1.69
N GLY A 185 -40.31 23.97 -1.71
CA GLY A 185 -41.38 23.97 -2.67
C GLY A 185 -42.22 25.26 -2.55
N ARG A 186 -42.53 25.84 -3.66
CA ARG A 186 -43.73 26.61 -3.95
C ARG A 186 -44.30 26.08 -5.24
#